data_f84518d90a116de3282b6c403a8543f8
#
_entry.id   f84518d90a116de3282b6c403a8543f8
#
_cell.length_a   1.000
_cell.length_b   1.000
_cell.length_c   1.000
_cell.angle_alpha   90.00
_cell.angle_beta   90.00
_cell.angle_gamma   90.00
#
_symmetry.space_group_name_H-M   'P 1'
#
loop_
_entity.id
_entity.type
_entity.pdbx_description
1 polymer ?
#
loop_
_entity_poly.entity_id
_entity_poly.type
_entity_poly.pdbx_seq_one_letter_code
_entity_poly.pdbx_strand_id
1 'polypeptide(L)'
;MPSHTSRRGLLFGAAALSSGALLTGCTSNDPDEGDSDGKSRQVADDKPGKKVTIGFAGPQADHGWLNAINDNAKERAEKYSDVTLEATEGSNDTAAQIGQVETLINKKVDVLVILPADGKALTQVGLKAMKANIPVVNLDRVFASPQAYRCWIGGDNYGMGLSAGHYIGEKLKGKKDARVVELAGLDNLELTKQRTKGFDDALKNYPNIRKVARQAAEFTVESGQSKMSQLLQAQKNFDALWNHDDDQGVGALRAIKQAGRDDFLMVGGAGALSAFQAIEADNSVLKATVLYPPTMAASAIDLARALGQGKGVSGMAEYEIPAFITLYSAVVDKGNVGQYMSTGFK
;
A
#
# COMPACT_ATOMS: atom_id res chain seq x y z
N MET A 1 47.35 -50.57 -23.55
CA MET A 1 48.75 -50.40 -23.91
C MET A 1 48.83 -49.51 -25.16
N PRO A 2 49.76 -48.66 -25.32
CA PRO A 2 50.38 -47.67 -24.42
C PRO A 2 50.12 -46.22 -24.96
N SER A 3 50.45 -45.11 -24.50
CA SER A 3 51.39 -44.52 -23.57
C SER A 3 51.46 -43.02 -23.85
N HIS A 4 51.47 -42.26 -22.81
CA HIS A 4 52.25 -41.04 -22.53
C HIS A 4 52.79 -40.16 -23.66
N THR A 5 52.63 -38.84 -23.60
CA THR A 5 53.72 -38.00 -23.05
C THR A 5 53.30 -36.48 -22.98
N SER A 6 53.57 -35.91 -21.85
CA SER A 6 53.76 -34.52 -21.55
C SER A 6 54.93 -33.88 -22.32
N ARG A 7 54.86 -32.56 -22.58
CA ARG A 7 56.05 -31.67 -22.45
C ARG A 7 55.68 -30.18 -22.33
N ARG A 8 56.19 -29.64 -21.25
CA ARG A 8 56.40 -28.21 -20.97
C ARG A 8 57.41 -27.60 -21.94
N GLY A 9 57.24 -26.35 -22.28
CA GLY A 9 58.27 -25.56 -22.95
C GLY A 9 58.01 -24.07 -22.63
N LEU A 10 58.78 -23.54 -21.66
CA LEU A 10 59.02 -22.11 -21.45
C LEU A 10 59.85 -21.58 -22.61
N LEU A 11 59.58 -20.32 -23.05
CA LEU A 11 60.62 -19.38 -23.43
C LEU A 11 60.15 -17.92 -23.29
N PHE A 12 61.02 -17.12 -22.68
CA PHE A 12 60.99 -15.67 -22.43
C PHE A 12 61.17 -14.85 -23.72
N GLY A 13 60.63 -13.63 -23.72
CA GLY A 13 61.26 -12.58 -24.50
C GLY A 13 60.41 -11.38 -24.87
N ALA A 14 60.79 -10.26 -24.28
CA ALA A 14 60.77 -8.89 -24.78
C ALA A 14 59.55 -7.99 -24.49
N ALA A 15 59.85 -6.98 -23.68
CA ALA A 15 59.05 -5.83 -23.36
C ALA A 15 58.81 -4.91 -24.57
N ALA A 16 57.57 -4.40 -24.65
CA ALA A 16 57.32 -3.09 -25.30
C ALA A 16 56.25 -2.37 -24.48
N LEU A 17 56.64 -1.24 -23.95
CA LEU A 17 55.82 -0.23 -23.29
C LEU A 17 54.82 0.34 -24.29
N SER A 18 53.54 0.19 -24.02
CA SER A 18 52.50 1.06 -24.56
C SER A 18 51.42 1.27 -23.50
N SER A 19 51.41 2.50 -23.04
CA SER A 19 50.39 3.27 -22.32
C SER A 19 49.08 2.57 -21.98
N GLY A 20 48.81 2.51 -20.66
CA GLY A 20 47.55 2.01 -20.07
C GLY A 20 46.37 2.86 -20.48
N ALA A 21 45.40 2.19 -21.05
CA ALA A 21 44.01 2.56 -20.95
C ALA A 21 43.40 1.70 -19.85
N LEU A 22 43.18 2.29 -18.67
CA LEU A 22 42.35 1.73 -17.63
C LEU A 22 40.94 1.63 -18.21
N LEU A 23 40.52 0.43 -18.57
CA LEU A 23 39.11 0.09 -18.78
C LEU A 23 38.43 0.11 -17.41
N THR A 24 38.08 1.32 -16.95
CA THR A 24 36.97 1.49 -16.00
C THR A 24 35.73 1.17 -16.78
N GLY A 25 35.31 -0.07 -16.73
CA GLY A 25 33.97 -0.49 -17.12
C GLY A 25 33.00 0.08 -16.10
N CYS A 26 32.74 1.40 -16.17
CA CYS A 26 31.52 1.97 -15.66
C CYS A 26 30.42 1.43 -16.56
N THR A 27 29.62 0.52 -16.05
CA THR A 27 28.27 0.30 -16.54
C THR A 27 27.45 1.54 -16.19
N SER A 28 27.70 2.65 -16.87
CA SER A 28 26.79 3.76 -16.90
C SER A 28 25.62 3.30 -17.77
N ASN A 29 24.48 3.15 -17.18
CA ASN A 29 23.20 3.04 -17.86
C ASN A 29 22.79 4.43 -18.40
N ASP A 30 23.72 5.13 -19.02
CA ASP A 30 23.47 6.40 -19.66
C ASP A 30 23.02 6.11 -21.11
N PRO A 31 21.77 6.39 -21.48
CA PRO A 31 21.28 6.15 -22.82
C PRO A 31 21.56 7.33 -23.75
N ASP A 32 22.81 7.82 -23.78
CA ASP A 32 23.19 8.79 -24.79
C ASP A 32 24.10 8.16 -25.84
N GLU A 33 23.65 8.30 -27.11
CA GLU A 33 24.27 8.04 -28.39
C GLU A 33 24.19 6.60 -28.94
N GLY A 34 23.14 6.42 -29.71
CA GLY A 34 23.00 5.27 -30.61
C GLY A 34 21.67 5.34 -31.38
N ASP A 35 21.72 6.09 -32.49
CA ASP A 35 20.63 6.14 -33.48
C ASP A 35 20.30 4.74 -33.98
N SER A 36 19.27 4.10 -33.50
CA SER A 36 18.62 2.98 -34.14
C SER A 36 17.12 3.00 -33.75
N ASP A 37 16.28 2.88 -34.73
CA ASP A 37 14.81 2.93 -34.74
C ASP A 37 14.03 2.01 -33.74
N GLY A 38 14.52 1.85 -32.53
CA GLY A 38 13.83 1.30 -31.40
C GLY A 38 13.62 2.40 -30.39
N LYS A 39 12.40 2.90 -30.23
CA LYS A 39 12.03 3.85 -29.16
C LYS A 39 12.32 3.23 -27.80
N SER A 40 13.56 3.39 -27.31
CA SER A 40 13.88 3.07 -25.91
C SER A 40 13.06 3.99 -25.03
N ARG A 41 12.10 3.45 -24.27
CA ARG A 41 11.36 4.21 -23.27
C ARG A 41 12.34 4.67 -22.20
N GLN A 42 12.36 5.97 -21.94
CA GLN A 42 13.17 6.54 -20.88
C GLN A 42 12.67 6.09 -19.52
N VAL A 43 13.60 5.91 -18.59
CA VAL A 43 13.32 5.61 -17.21
C VAL A 43 12.77 6.85 -16.48
N ALA A 44 11.83 6.65 -15.58
CA ALA A 44 11.31 7.73 -14.73
C ALA A 44 12.42 8.22 -13.78
N ASP A 45 12.66 9.52 -13.77
CA ASP A 45 13.59 10.21 -12.88
C ASP A 45 12.95 11.47 -12.30
N ASP A 46 13.64 12.15 -11.36
CA ASP A 46 13.13 13.37 -10.74
C ASP A 46 13.40 14.63 -11.58
N LYS A 47 14.09 14.52 -12.72
CA LYS A 47 14.34 15.67 -13.61
C LYS A 47 13.05 16.12 -14.30
N PRO A 48 12.82 17.42 -14.47
CA PRO A 48 11.67 17.93 -15.19
C PRO A 48 11.61 17.35 -16.61
N GLY A 49 10.42 16.89 -16.99
CA GLY A 49 10.13 16.33 -18.32
C GLY A 49 9.01 17.08 -19.02
N LYS A 50 8.30 16.38 -19.92
CA LYS A 50 7.06 16.88 -20.51
C LYS A 50 6.05 17.21 -19.38
N LYS A 51 5.37 18.36 -19.46
CA LYS A 51 4.28 18.69 -18.52
C LYS A 51 3.17 17.65 -18.58
N VAL A 52 2.68 17.27 -17.39
CA VAL A 52 1.61 16.27 -17.20
C VAL A 52 0.54 16.86 -16.32
N THR A 53 -0.70 16.85 -16.79
CA THR A 53 -1.87 17.15 -15.96
C THR A 53 -2.44 15.84 -15.43
N ILE A 54 -2.42 15.67 -14.11
CA ILE A 54 -2.92 14.49 -13.41
C ILE A 54 -4.28 14.83 -12.80
N GLY A 55 -5.33 14.11 -13.20
CA GLY A 55 -6.62 14.16 -12.51
C GLY A 55 -6.61 13.23 -11.31
N PHE A 56 -6.97 13.71 -10.12
CA PHE A 56 -7.09 12.90 -8.91
C PHE A 56 -8.54 12.88 -8.43
N ALA A 57 -9.10 11.68 -8.27
CA ALA A 57 -10.43 11.47 -7.72
C ALA A 57 -10.41 10.43 -6.61
N GLY A 58 -10.87 10.82 -5.41
CA GLY A 58 -10.94 9.97 -4.22
C GLY A 58 -12.29 10.05 -3.52
N PRO A 59 -12.53 9.22 -2.48
CA PRO A 59 -13.64 9.37 -1.57
C PRO A 59 -13.52 10.67 -0.76
N GLN A 60 -14.58 11.04 -0.06
CA GLN A 60 -14.52 12.10 0.94
C GLN A 60 -13.51 11.70 2.04
N ALA A 61 -12.69 12.64 2.45
CA ALA A 61 -11.73 12.46 3.53
C ALA A 61 -12.44 12.57 4.89
N ASP A 62 -13.06 11.47 5.33
CA ASP A 62 -13.86 11.38 6.55
C ASP A 62 -13.10 10.79 7.76
N HIS A 63 -11.86 10.34 7.55
CA HIS A 63 -10.96 9.83 8.59
C HIS A 63 -9.49 10.09 8.22
N GLY A 64 -8.57 9.92 9.19
CA GLY A 64 -7.17 10.28 9.08
C GLY A 64 -6.45 9.63 7.90
N TRP A 65 -6.70 8.33 7.65
CA TRP A 65 -6.06 7.64 6.52
C TRP A 65 -6.43 8.25 5.16
N LEU A 66 -7.72 8.59 4.91
CA LEU A 66 -8.13 9.24 3.66
C LEU A 66 -7.62 10.69 3.56
N ASN A 67 -7.54 11.42 4.68
CA ASN A 67 -6.86 12.73 4.71
C ASN A 67 -5.41 12.58 4.26
N ALA A 68 -4.69 11.62 4.85
CA ALA A 68 -3.29 11.37 4.52
C ALA A 68 -3.09 10.92 3.05
N ILE A 69 -4.02 10.20 2.45
CA ILE A 69 -4.02 9.89 1.00
C ILE A 69 -4.04 11.18 0.17
N ASN A 70 -4.96 12.11 0.48
CA ASN A 70 -5.09 13.37 -0.26
C ASN A 70 -3.86 14.25 -0.08
N ASP A 71 -3.35 14.37 1.15
CA ASP A 71 -2.16 15.17 1.46
C ASP A 71 -0.92 14.61 0.75
N ASN A 72 -0.69 13.29 0.82
CA ASN A 72 0.43 12.64 0.13
C ASN A 72 0.38 12.83 -1.39
N ALA A 73 -0.82 12.76 -2.00
CA ALA A 73 -0.97 13.00 -3.44
C ALA A 73 -0.64 14.45 -3.80
N LYS A 74 -1.15 15.42 -3.03
CA LYS A 74 -0.93 16.85 -3.24
C LYS A 74 0.54 17.22 -3.03
N GLU A 75 1.10 16.87 -1.88
CA GLU A 75 2.49 17.15 -1.54
C GLU A 75 3.47 16.54 -2.54
N ARG A 76 3.17 15.33 -3.06
CA ARG A 76 4.02 14.71 -4.07
C ARG A 76 3.93 15.42 -5.42
N ALA A 77 2.75 15.82 -5.84
CA ALA A 77 2.58 16.60 -7.08
C ALA A 77 3.30 17.95 -7.02
N GLU A 78 3.25 18.64 -5.87
CA GLU A 78 3.90 19.93 -5.67
C GLU A 78 5.45 19.87 -5.74
N LYS A 79 6.05 18.68 -5.53
CA LYS A 79 7.51 18.48 -5.70
C LYS A 79 7.96 18.50 -7.15
N TYR A 80 7.06 18.36 -8.11
CA TYR A 80 7.37 18.30 -9.52
C TYR A 80 6.93 19.57 -10.26
N SER A 81 7.88 20.30 -10.86
CA SER A 81 7.59 21.50 -11.66
C SER A 81 6.88 21.19 -12.99
N ASP A 82 6.85 19.92 -13.40
CA ASP A 82 6.24 19.42 -14.62
C ASP A 82 4.91 18.69 -14.39
N VAL A 83 4.36 18.74 -13.17
CA VAL A 83 3.06 18.17 -12.80
C VAL A 83 2.08 19.27 -12.45
N THR A 84 0.84 19.16 -12.98
CA THR A 84 -0.33 19.93 -12.54
C THR A 84 -1.34 18.93 -11.98
N LEU A 85 -1.77 19.09 -10.72
CA LEU A 85 -2.77 18.23 -10.09
C LEU A 85 -4.16 18.89 -10.17
N GLU A 86 -5.10 18.21 -10.81
CA GLU A 86 -6.53 18.55 -10.87
C GLU A 86 -7.28 17.59 -9.93
N ALA A 87 -7.39 17.94 -8.65
CA ALA A 87 -8.08 17.11 -7.66
C ALA A 87 -9.58 17.46 -7.58
N THR A 88 -10.42 16.44 -7.37
CA THR A 88 -11.84 16.62 -7.05
C THR A 88 -12.05 16.81 -5.56
N GLU A 89 -13.23 17.30 -5.14
CA GLU A 89 -13.56 17.48 -3.71
C GLU A 89 -13.71 16.18 -2.94
N GLY A 90 -13.78 15.04 -3.63
CA GLY A 90 -14.04 13.75 -3.03
C GLY A 90 -15.53 13.52 -2.70
N SER A 91 -15.96 12.27 -2.79
CA SER A 91 -17.33 11.87 -2.43
C SER A 91 -17.41 10.40 -2.08
N ASN A 92 -18.17 10.07 -1.03
CA ASN A 92 -18.54 8.69 -0.68
C ASN A 92 -19.77 8.21 -1.48
N ASP A 93 -20.46 9.13 -2.17
CA ASP A 93 -21.49 8.78 -3.14
C ASP A 93 -20.86 8.37 -4.47
N THR A 94 -21.12 7.14 -4.90
CA THR A 94 -20.53 6.58 -6.13
C THR A 94 -20.97 7.29 -7.40
N ALA A 95 -22.21 7.79 -7.46
CA ALA A 95 -22.71 8.53 -8.65
C ALA A 95 -22.04 9.91 -8.73
N ALA A 96 -21.88 10.59 -7.61
CA ALA A 96 -21.15 11.86 -7.57
C ALA A 96 -19.68 11.67 -7.96
N GLN A 97 -19.00 10.65 -7.46
CA GLN A 97 -17.62 10.38 -7.83
C GLN A 97 -17.48 10.02 -9.32
N ILE A 98 -18.41 9.24 -9.89
CA ILE A 98 -18.44 8.97 -11.34
C ILE A 98 -18.52 10.30 -12.12
N GLY A 99 -19.42 11.21 -11.75
CA GLY A 99 -19.54 12.53 -12.39
C GLY A 99 -18.27 13.38 -12.29
N GLN A 100 -17.57 13.31 -11.14
CA GLN A 100 -16.28 13.96 -10.95
C GLN A 100 -15.21 13.41 -11.90
N VAL A 101 -15.10 12.07 -12.01
CA VAL A 101 -14.17 11.42 -12.94
C VAL A 101 -14.52 11.77 -14.40
N GLU A 102 -15.80 11.79 -14.77
CA GLU A 102 -16.23 12.21 -16.11
C GLU A 102 -15.86 13.66 -16.43
N THR A 103 -15.91 14.53 -15.42
CA THR A 103 -15.46 15.92 -15.56
C THR A 103 -13.97 15.99 -15.87
N LEU A 104 -13.13 15.20 -15.19
CA LEU A 104 -11.70 15.10 -15.47
C LEU A 104 -11.41 14.52 -16.87
N ILE A 105 -12.17 13.51 -17.30
CA ILE A 105 -12.09 12.96 -18.66
C ILE A 105 -12.40 14.04 -19.69
N ASN A 106 -13.47 14.82 -19.49
CA ASN A 106 -13.88 15.91 -20.39
C ASN A 106 -12.86 17.06 -20.43
N LYS A 107 -12.15 17.33 -19.33
CA LYS A 107 -11.02 18.26 -19.27
C LYS A 107 -9.79 17.74 -20.02
N LYS A 108 -9.79 16.48 -20.43
CA LYS A 108 -8.68 15.81 -21.15
C LYS A 108 -7.37 15.85 -20.36
N VAL A 109 -7.42 15.51 -19.08
CA VAL A 109 -6.19 15.31 -18.28
C VAL A 109 -5.32 14.22 -18.92
N ASP A 110 -4.01 14.30 -18.73
CA ASP A 110 -3.08 13.34 -19.35
C ASP A 110 -3.16 11.94 -18.71
N VAL A 111 -3.41 11.88 -17.38
CA VAL A 111 -3.52 10.63 -16.61
C VAL A 111 -4.54 10.83 -15.49
N LEU A 112 -5.25 9.77 -15.11
CA LEU A 112 -6.11 9.75 -13.93
C LEU A 112 -5.52 8.89 -12.82
N VAL A 113 -5.55 9.39 -11.59
CA VAL A 113 -5.37 8.61 -10.37
C VAL A 113 -6.73 8.50 -9.69
N ILE A 114 -7.24 7.29 -9.53
CA ILE A 114 -8.58 7.07 -8.96
C ILE A 114 -8.50 6.11 -7.79
N LEU A 115 -8.86 6.60 -6.58
CA LEU A 115 -9.22 5.77 -5.45
C LEU A 115 -10.76 5.71 -5.42
N PRO A 116 -11.38 4.60 -5.86
CA PRO A 116 -12.84 4.55 -5.94
C PRO A 116 -13.49 4.42 -4.55
N ALA A 117 -14.64 5.07 -4.34
CA ALA A 117 -15.48 4.81 -3.18
C ALA A 117 -15.91 3.33 -3.14
N ASP A 118 -16.25 2.78 -4.31
CA ASP A 118 -16.49 1.36 -4.57
C ASP A 118 -15.87 0.96 -5.91
N GLY A 119 -14.93 -0.01 -5.89
CA GLY A 119 -14.20 -0.42 -7.10
C GLY A 119 -15.10 -1.02 -8.18
N LYS A 120 -16.14 -1.77 -7.80
CA LYS A 120 -17.09 -2.37 -8.74
C LYS A 120 -17.96 -1.29 -9.40
N ALA A 121 -18.49 -0.36 -8.61
CA ALA A 121 -19.37 0.70 -9.10
C ALA A 121 -18.65 1.65 -10.08
N LEU A 122 -17.37 1.97 -9.82
CA LEU A 122 -16.60 2.89 -10.65
C LEU A 122 -15.87 2.21 -11.84
N THR A 123 -15.97 0.89 -11.99
CA THR A 123 -15.28 0.17 -13.08
C THR A 123 -15.63 0.72 -14.47
N GLN A 124 -16.90 1.09 -14.73
CA GLN A 124 -17.32 1.56 -16.05
C GLN A 124 -16.72 2.92 -16.41
N VAL A 125 -16.59 3.83 -15.45
CA VAL A 125 -15.94 5.13 -15.71
C VAL A 125 -14.44 4.99 -15.90
N GLY A 126 -13.78 4.03 -15.22
CA GLY A 126 -12.39 3.67 -15.50
C GLY A 126 -12.21 3.13 -16.93
N LEU A 127 -13.09 2.23 -17.39
CA LEU A 127 -13.10 1.75 -18.77
C LEU A 127 -13.32 2.90 -19.79
N LYS A 128 -14.18 3.87 -19.46
CA LYS A 128 -14.42 5.06 -20.28
C LYS A 128 -13.16 5.91 -20.43
N ALA A 129 -12.42 6.14 -19.34
CA ALA A 129 -11.15 6.85 -19.36
C ALA A 129 -10.10 6.13 -20.22
N MET A 130 -9.91 4.83 -20.03
CA MET A 130 -8.98 4.02 -20.81
C MET A 130 -9.32 4.03 -22.32
N LYS A 131 -10.61 3.97 -22.69
CA LYS A 131 -11.06 4.09 -24.08
C LYS A 131 -10.82 5.49 -24.68
N ALA A 132 -10.79 6.51 -23.84
CA ALA A 132 -10.46 7.87 -24.24
C ALA A 132 -8.92 8.11 -24.33
N ASN A 133 -8.12 7.06 -24.24
CA ASN A 133 -6.65 7.11 -24.18
C ASN A 133 -6.10 7.91 -22.99
N ILE A 134 -6.85 7.99 -21.90
CA ILE A 134 -6.40 8.54 -20.63
C ILE A 134 -6.04 7.36 -19.72
N PRO A 135 -4.74 7.07 -19.51
CA PRO A 135 -4.34 5.96 -18.65
C PRO A 135 -4.79 6.22 -17.20
N VAL A 136 -5.20 5.15 -16.52
CA VAL A 136 -5.68 5.19 -15.15
C VAL A 136 -4.69 4.48 -14.24
N VAL A 137 -4.25 5.15 -13.18
CA VAL A 137 -3.66 4.53 -12.00
C VAL A 137 -4.79 4.30 -11.01
N ASN A 138 -5.16 3.04 -10.79
CA ASN A 138 -6.14 2.67 -9.81
C ASN A 138 -5.46 2.55 -8.44
N LEU A 139 -5.88 3.36 -7.49
CA LEU A 139 -5.30 3.44 -6.15
C LEU A 139 -6.19 2.67 -5.16
N ASP A 140 -5.58 1.81 -4.34
CA ASP A 140 -6.18 1.08 -3.21
C ASP A 140 -7.35 0.15 -3.61
N ARG A 141 -8.59 0.63 -3.64
CA ARG A 141 -9.78 -0.17 -3.92
C ARG A 141 -9.83 -0.55 -5.40
N VAL A 142 -9.60 -1.85 -5.68
CA VAL A 142 -9.41 -2.33 -7.06
C VAL A 142 -10.71 -2.32 -7.86
N PHE A 143 -10.64 -1.87 -9.11
CA PHE A 143 -11.73 -2.02 -10.08
C PHE A 143 -12.02 -3.49 -10.40
N ALA A 144 -13.26 -3.82 -10.72
CA ALA A 144 -13.67 -5.19 -11.05
C ALA A 144 -13.13 -5.70 -12.40
N SER A 145 -12.54 -4.83 -13.23
CA SER A 145 -11.95 -5.21 -14.52
C SER A 145 -10.52 -4.66 -14.64
N PRO A 146 -9.53 -5.50 -14.98
CA PRO A 146 -8.16 -5.04 -15.24
C PRO A 146 -8.04 -4.14 -16.47
N GLN A 147 -9.05 -4.07 -17.33
CA GLN A 147 -9.09 -3.17 -18.49
C GLN A 147 -9.46 -1.72 -18.09
N ALA A 148 -9.92 -1.50 -16.84
CA ALA A 148 -10.33 -0.18 -16.36
C ALA A 148 -9.14 0.67 -15.86
N TYR A 149 -7.92 0.12 -15.84
CA TYR A 149 -6.71 0.81 -15.41
C TYR A 149 -5.47 0.29 -16.14
N ARG A 150 -4.41 1.10 -16.15
CA ARG A 150 -3.09 0.71 -16.66
C ARG A 150 -2.23 0.09 -15.58
N CYS A 151 -2.36 0.59 -14.34
CA CYS A 151 -1.63 0.13 -13.17
C CYS A 151 -2.54 0.23 -11.95
N TRP A 152 -2.48 -0.77 -11.08
CA TRP A 152 -3.03 -0.72 -9.73
C TRP A 152 -1.89 -0.64 -8.71
N ILE A 153 -2.06 0.21 -7.70
CA ILE A 153 -1.18 0.27 -6.52
C ILE A 153 -2.00 0.29 -5.25
N GLY A 154 -1.66 -0.56 -4.30
CA GLY A 154 -2.36 -0.66 -3.02
C GLY A 154 -1.62 -1.52 -2.01
N GLY A 155 -2.13 -1.60 -0.79
CA GLY A 155 -1.59 -2.46 0.26
C GLY A 155 -2.03 -3.92 0.10
N ASP A 156 -1.29 -4.83 0.74
CA ASP A 156 -1.63 -6.25 0.84
C ASP A 156 -2.68 -6.48 1.93
N ASN A 157 -3.95 -6.37 1.56
CA ASN A 157 -5.04 -6.55 2.52
C ASN A 157 -5.12 -7.98 3.07
N TYR A 158 -4.86 -8.99 2.24
CA TYR A 158 -4.82 -10.38 2.71
C TYR A 158 -3.62 -10.61 3.63
N GLY A 159 -2.43 -10.15 3.24
CA GLY A 159 -1.22 -10.20 4.06
C GLY A 159 -1.34 -9.42 5.37
N MET A 160 -2.08 -8.30 5.38
CA MET A 160 -2.40 -7.56 6.59
C MET A 160 -3.18 -8.43 7.59
N GLY A 161 -4.21 -9.14 7.12
CA GLY A 161 -4.95 -10.09 7.94
C GLY A 161 -4.10 -11.26 8.43
N LEU A 162 -3.30 -11.86 7.52
CA LEU A 162 -2.34 -12.91 7.89
C LEU A 162 -1.39 -12.46 9.01
N SER A 163 -0.81 -11.28 8.86
CA SER A 163 0.17 -10.73 9.80
C SER A 163 -0.46 -10.49 11.18
N ALA A 164 -1.66 -9.91 11.23
CA ALA A 164 -2.41 -9.72 12.47
C ALA A 164 -2.73 -11.06 13.15
N GLY A 165 -3.19 -12.05 12.37
CA GLY A 165 -3.54 -13.37 12.87
C GLY A 165 -2.33 -14.14 13.40
N HIS A 166 -1.20 -14.10 12.71
CA HIS A 166 0.05 -14.71 13.18
C HIS A 166 0.58 -14.02 14.44
N TYR A 167 0.56 -12.68 14.50
CA TYR A 167 0.98 -11.96 15.69
C TYR A 167 0.16 -12.35 16.92
N ILE A 168 -1.17 -12.35 16.80
CA ILE A 168 -2.08 -12.78 17.86
C ILE A 168 -1.86 -14.25 18.20
N GLY A 169 -1.70 -15.09 17.18
CA GLY A 169 -1.45 -16.51 17.33
C GLY A 169 -0.21 -16.80 18.16
N GLU A 170 0.91 -16.15 17.85
CA GLU A 170 2.16 -16.30 18.61
C GLU A 170 2.03 -15.80 20.05
N LYS A 171 1.31 -14.70 20.30
CA LYS A 171 1.08 -14.20 21.67
C LYS A 171 0.19 -15.12 22.50
N LEU A 172 -0.74 -15.85 21.87
CA LEU A 172 -1.73 -16.71 22.55
C LEU A 172 -1.45 -18.22 22.42
N LYS A 173 -0.36 -18.65 21.79
CA LYS A 173 -0.07 -20.08 21.54
C LYS A 173 -0.03 -20.95 22.80
N GLY A 174 0.33 -20.37 23.93
CA GLY A 174 0.38 -21.09 25.24
C GLY A 174 -0.96 -21.11 25.98
N LYS A 175 -1.98 -20.41 25.51
CA LYS A 175 -3.29 -20.33 26.17
C LYS A 175 -4.22 -21.42 25.66
N LYS A 176 -4.81 -22.21 26.55
CA LYS A 176 -5.84 -23.16 26.16
C LYS A 176 -7.14 -22.43 25.87
N ASP A 177 -7.80 -22.80 24.74
CA ASP A 177 -9.11 -22.28 24.34
C ASP A 177 -9.15 -20.72 24.28
N ALA A 178 -8.17 -20.13 23.60
CA ALA A 178 -8.10 -18.70 23.43
C ALA A 178 -9.23 -18.20 22.50
N ARG A 179 -9.80 -17.05 22.85
CA ARG A 179 -10.94 -16.45 22.15
C ARG A 179 -10.52 -15.12 21.57
N VAL A 180 -10.74 -14.93 20.27
CA VAL A 180 -10.41 -13.67 19.59
C VAL A 180 -11.66 -13.06 18.96
N VAL A 181 -11.68 -11.75 18.87
CA VAL A 181 -12.74 -10.98 18.24
C VAL A 181 -12.16 -10.08 17.15
N GLU A 182 -12.98 -9.73 16.18
CA GLU A 182 -12.58 -8.91 15.04
C GLU A 182 -13.50 -7.69 14.95
N LEU A 183 -12.92 -6.49 14.93
CA LEU A 183 -13.58 -5.24 14.60
C LEU A 183 -13.19 -4.86 13.17
N ALA A 184 -14.00 -5.28 12.21
CA ALA A 184 -13.73 -5.11 10.79
C ALA A 184 -14.11 -3.70 10.31
N GLY A 185 -13.69 -3.35 9.09
CA GLY A 185 -14.16 -2.15 8.39
C GLY A 185 -15.48 -2.36 7.66
N LEU A 186 -15.74 -1.53 6.66
CA LEU A 186 -16.94 -1.60 5.80
C LEU A 186 -17.06 -2.96 5.10
N ASP A 187 -18.15 -3.69 5.33
CA ASP A 187 -18.35 -5.06 4.85
C ASP A 187 -18.58 -5.19 3.34
N ASN A 188 -19.04 -4.13 2.69
CA ASN A 188 -19.23 -4.13 1.24
C ASN A 188 -17.90 -4.06 0.46
N LEU A 189 -16.80 -3.66 1.10
CA LEU A 189 -15.49 -3.51 0.45
C LEU A 189 -14.75 -4.85 0.36
N GLU A 190 -14.16 -5.10 -0.81
CA GLU A 190 -13.35 -6.30 -1.05
C GLU A 190 -12.12 -6.37 -0.14
N LEU A 191 -11.50 -5.22 0.14
CA LEU A 191 -10.35 -5.13 1.06
C LEU A 191 -10.70 -5.65 2.47
N THR A 192 -11.90 -5.35 2.99
CA THR A 192 -12.35 -5.83 4.30
C THR A 192 -12.49 -7.35 4.32
N LYS A 193 -13.04 -7.93 3.24
CA LYS A 193 -13.17 -9.39 3.08
C LYS A 193 -11.81 -10.07 3.00
N GLN A 194 -10.86 -9.48 2.27
CA GLN A 194 -9.49 -10.00 2.18
C GLN A 194 -8.78 -9.97 3.52
N ARG A 195 -8.90 -8.88 4.31
CA ARG A 195 -8.37 -8.77 5.67
C ARG A 195 -8.95 -9.88 6.57
N THR A 196 -10.28 -10.00 6.62
CA THR A 196 -10.95 -11.07 7.39
C THR A 196 -10.47 -12.46 6.96
N LYS A 197 -10.38 -12.71 5.63
CA LYS A 197 -9.93 -14.00 5.11
C LYS A 197 -8.49 -14.32 5.52
N GLY A 198 -7.58 -13.35 5.39
CA GLY A 198 -6.18 -13.53 5.81
C GLY A 198 -6.07 -13.86 7.30
N PHE A 199 -6.84 -13.15 8.13
CA PHE A 199 -6.91 -13.40 9.57
C PHE A 199 -7.40 -14.82 9.88
N ASP A 200 -8.50 -15.23 9.25
CA ASP A 200 -9.06 -16.58 9.44
C ASP A 200 -8.10 -17.68 8.97
N ASP A 201 -7.40 -17.45 7.86
CA ASP A 201 -6.41 -18.40 7.35
C ASP A 201 -5.18 -18.50 8.27
N ALA A 202 -4.71 -17.41 8.87
CA ALA A 202 -3.64 -17.42 9.84
C ALA A 202 -4.03 -18.23 11.11
N LEU A 203 -5.25 -18.02 11.62
CA LEU A 203 -5.73 -18.70 12.83
C LEU A 203 -5.83 -20.23 12.67
N LYS A 204 -5.92 -20.76 11.46
CA LYS A 204 -5.90 -22.22 11.21
C LYS A 204 -4.60 -22.88 11.68
N ASN A 205 -3.50 -22.11 11.80
CA ASN A 205 -2.23 -22.60 12.33
C ASN A 205 -2.19 -22.65 13.87
N TYR A 206 -3.24 -22.15 14.54
CA TYR A 206 -3.35 -22.07 16.00
C TYR A 206 -4.64 -22.73 16.48
N PRO A 207 -4.71 -24.08 16.54
CA PRO A 207 -5.95 -24.82 16.81
C PRO A 207 -6.52 -24.57 18.22
N ASN A 208 -5.75 -23.96 19.11
CA ASN A 208 -6.17 -23.51 20.43
C ASN A 208 -6.89 -22.16 20.41
N ILE A 209 -7.02 -21.47 19.25
CA ILE A 209 -7.59 -20.12 19.13
C ILE A 209 -8.87 -20.19 18.28
N ARG A 210 -9.94 -19.55 18.78
CA ARG A 210 -11.22 -19.45 18.07
C ARG A 210 -11.64 -17.99 17.89
N LYS A 211 -11.99 -17.58 16.68
CA LYS A 211 -12.71 -16.34 16.47
C LYS A 211 -14.15 -16.50 16.92
N VAL A 212 -14.56 -15.77 17.96
CA VAL A 212 -15.88 -15.91 18.62
C VAL A 212 -16.86 -14.81 18.23
N ALA A 213 -16.39 -13.69 17.69
CA ALA A 213 -17.23 -12.62 17.17
C ALA A 213 -16.51 -11.80 16.11
N ARG A 214 -17.30 -11.21 15.24
CA ARG A 214 -16.88 -10.20 14.27
C ARG A 214 -17.94 -9.11 14.22
N GLN A 215 -17.52 -7.88 14.25
CA GLN A 215 -18.39 -6.70 14.14
C GLN A 215 -17.85 -5.79 13.04
N ALA A 216 -18.68 -5.39 12.09
CA ALA A 216 -18.31 -4.40 11.09
C ALA A 216 -18.51 -2.98 11.62
N ALA A 217 -17.58 -2.09 11.22
CA ALA A 217 -17.59 -0.66 11.48
C ALA A 217 -17.33 0.12 10.17
N GLU A 218 -16.95 1.40 10.24
CA GLU A 218 -16.89 2.28 9.07
C GLU A 218 -15.52 3.00 8.93
N PHE A 219 -14.48 2.50 9.58
CA PHE A 219 -13.15 3.10 9.66
C PHE A 219 -13.08 4.43 10.43
N THR A 220 -14.21 4.98 10.90
CA THR A 220 -14.26 6.23 11.65
C THR A 220 -14.17 6.01 13.16
N VAL A 221 -13.74 7.04 13.89
CA VAL A 221 -13.63 7.03 15.36
C VAL A 221 -14.98 6.73 16.01
N GLU A 222 -16.04 7.38 15.54
CA GLU A 222 -17.41 7.27 16.08
C GLU A 222 -17.96 5.85 15.92
N SER A 223 -17.80 5.30 14.71
CA SER A 223 -18.22 3.94 14.41
C SER A 223 -17.41 2.92 15.21
N GLY A 224 -16.09 3.10 15.31
CA GLY A 224 -15.21 2.28 16.14
C GLY A 224 -15.65 2.23 17.61
N GLN A 225 -15.94 3.38 18.20
CA GLN A 225 -16.41 3.46 19.58
C GLN A 225 -17.77 2.77 19.78
N SER A 226 -18.73 3.06 18.91
CA SER A 226 -20.08 2.49 18.97
C SER A 226 -20.06 0.97 18.83
N LYS A 227 -19.36 0.46 17.79
CA LYS A 227 -19.31 -0.98 17.50
C LYS A 227 -18.49 -1.75 18.52
N MET A 228 -17.40 -1.16 19.04
CA MET A 228 -16.63 -1.78 20.12
C MET A 228 -17.43 -1.86 21.41
N SER A 229 -18.22 -0.84 21.75
CA SER A 229 -19.12 -0.88 22.91
C SER A 229 -20.12 -2.04 22.80
N GLN A 230 -20.72 -2.24 21.62
CA GLN A 230 -21.63 -3.37 21.35
C GLN A 230 -20.91 -4.72 21.48
N LEU A 231 -19.70 -4.81 20.93
CA LEU A 231 -18.88 -6.03 20.98
C LEU A 231 -18.53 -6.41 22.42
N LEU A 232 -18.14 -5.45 23.27
CA LEU A 232 -17.85 -5.65 24.70
C LEU A 232 -19.07 -6.09 25.50
N GLN A 233 -20.26 -5.63 25.12
CA GLN A 233 -21.52 -6.09 25.74
C GLN A 233 -21.86 -7.52 25.34
N ALA A 234 -21.69 -7.85 24.07
CA ALA A 234 -22.02 -9.18 23.52
C ALA A 234 -21.00 -10.26 23.91
N GLN A 235 -19.73 -9.91 24.01
CA GLN A 235 -18.61 -10.81 24.32
C GLN A 235 -17.90 -10.36 25.60
N LYS A 236 -18.26 -10.98 26.71
CA LYS A 236 -17.67 -10.63 28.02
C LYS A 236 -16.22 -11.11 28.16
N ASN A 237 -15.85 -12.20 27.52
CA ASN A 237 -14.54 -12.85 27.65
C ASN A 237 -13.94 -13.10 26.28
N PHE A 238 -12.83 -12.46 25.99
CA PHE A 238 -11.94 -12.73 24.87
C PHE A 238 -10.52 -12.27 25.20
N ASP A 239 -9.53 -12.78 24.47
CA ASP A 239 -8.11 -12.68 24.79
C ASP A 239 -7.36 -11.77 23.82
N ALA A 240 -7.95 -11.54 22.63
CA ALA A 240 -7.42 -10.57 21.68
C ALA A 240 -8.52 -9.96 20.82
N LEU A 241 -8.24 -8.75 20.38
CA LEU A 241 -9.00 -8.01 19.39
C LEU A 241 -8.10 -7.70 18.19
N TRP A 242 -8.54 -8.03 16.98
CA TRP A 242 -7.99 -7.42 15.78
C TRP A 242 -8.93 -6.36 15.24
N ASN A 243 -8.42 -5.15 15.10
CA ASN A 243 -9.10 -3.97 14.58
C ASN A 243 -8.47 -3.56 13.26
N HIS A 244 -9.29 -3.43 12.20
CA HIS A 244 -8.81 -3.26 10.84
C HIS A 244 -8.17 -1.90 10.54
N ASP A 245 -8.37 -0.88 11.41
CA ASP A 245 -7.95 0.49 11.13
C ASP A 245 -7.66 1.27 12.41
N ASP A 246 -6.59 2.08 12.42
CA ASP A 246 -6.14 2.79 13.62
C ASP A 246 -7.03 3.99 13.97
N ASP A 247 -7.67 4.68 13.00
CA ASP A 247 -8.63 5.75 13.29
C ASP A 247 -9.87 5.15 13.99
N GLN A 248 -10.41 4.07 13.46
CA GLN A 248 -11.44 3.26 14.11
C GLN A 248 -10.97 2.77 15.48
N GLY A 249 -9.67 2.41 15.58
CA GLY A 249 -9.01 1.96 16.79
C GLY A 249 -8.99 2.99 17.91
N VAL A 250 -8.87 4.28 17.58
CA VAL A 250 -9.01 5.37 18.57
C VAL A 250 -10.38 5.30 19.27
N GLY A 251 -11.45 5.10 18.50
CA GLY A 251 -12.80 4.92 19.05
C GLY A 251 -12.93 3.65 19.87
N ALA A 252 -12.38 2.53 19.36
CA ALA A 252 -12.38 1.27 20.08
C ALA A 252 -11.67 1.38 21.43
N LEU A 253 -10.50 2.02 21.49
CA LEU A 253 -9.75 2.25 22.75
C LEU A 253 -10.53 3.11 23.74
N ARG A 254 -11.30 4.10 23.28
CA ARG A 254 -12.21 4.87 24.15
C ARG A 254 -13.28 3.98 24.79
N ALA A 255 -13.93 3.12 24.00
CA ALA A 255 -14.95 2.19 24.50
C ALA A 255 -14.35 1.17 25.48
N ILE A 256 -13.17 0.63 25.19
CA ILE A 256 -12.44 -0.31 26.04
C ILE A 256 -12.11 0.34 27.40
N LYS A 257 -11.58 1.56 27.37
CA LYS A 257 -11.29 2.34 28.60
C LYS A 257 -12.55 2.63 29.42
N GLN A 258 -13.65 3.02 28.76
CA GLN A 258 -14.93 3.26 29.43
C GLN A 258 -15.49 2.00 30.10
N ALA A 259 -15.25 0.83 29.49
CA ALA A 259 -15.65 -0.46 30.05
C ALA A 259 -14.70 -0.99 31.14
N GLY A 260 -13.60 -0.28 31.43
CA GLY A 260 -12.60 -0.70 32.42
C GLY A 260 -11.88 -2.00 32.04
N ARG A 261 -11.69 -2.29 30.74
CA ARG A 261 -11.09 -3.52 30.24
C ARG A 261 -9.63 -3.31 29.85
N ASP A 262 -8.76 -4.16 30.37
CA ASP A 262 -7.31 -4.22 30.06
C ASP A 262 -6.77 -5.67 30.02
N ASP A 263 -7.67 -6.64 30.05
CA ASP A 263 -7.40 -8.07 30.22
C ASP A 263 -7.18 -8.84 28.89
N PHE A 264 -7.01 -8.13 27.78
CA PHE A 264 -6.75 -8.69 26.45
C PHE A 264 -5.75 -7.83 25.66
N LEU A 265 -5.23 -8.33 24.55
CA LEU A 265 -4.40 -7.54 23.64
C LEU A 265 -5.19 -7.09 22.40
N MET A 266 -4.84 -5.92 21.87
CA MET A 266 -5.37 -5.40 20.62
C MET A 266 -4.26 -5.27 19.57
N VAL A 267 -4.57 -5.64 18.34
CA VAL A 267 -3.78 -5.34 17.15
C VAL A 267 -4.60 -4.37 16.29
N GLY A 268 -3.98 -3.26 15.91
CA GLY A 268 -4.54 -2.25 15.02
C GLY A 268 -4.14 -2.45 13.56
N GLY A 269 -4.47 -1.50 12.74
CA GLY A 269 -4.13 -1.50 11.31
C GLY A 269 -4.05 -0.09 10.74
N ALA A 270 -3.24 0.08 9.74
CA ALA A 270 -2.90 1.25 8.95
C ALA A 270 -1.57 1.94 9.31
N GLY A 271 -1.18 2.08 10.58
CA GLY A 271 0.06 2.72 10.99
C GLY A 271 -0.09 4.22 11.24
N ALA A 272 -1.15 4.63 11.95
CA ALA A 272 -1.31 6.01 12.41
C ALA A 272 -0.26 6.36 13.46
N LEU A 273 0.20 7.61 13.45
CA LEU A 273 1.17 8.11 14.44
C LEU A 273 0.66 7.94 15.88
N SER A 274 -0.64 8.15 16.10
CA SER A 274 -1.28 7.94 17.41
C SER A 274 -1.19 6.48 17.88
N ALA A 275 -1.32 5.51 16.96
CA ALA A 275 -1.15 4.09 17.26
C ALA A 275 0.30 3.78 17.61
N PHE A 276 1.28 4.32 16.86
CA PHE A 276 2.71 4.15 17.17
C PHE A 276 3.06 4.71 18.55
N GLN A 277 2.58 5.91 18.88
CA GLN A 277 2.79 6.52 20.20
C GLN A 277 2.18 5.66 21.33
N ALA A 278 0.97 5.12 21.13
CA ALA A 278 0.33 4.26 22.12
C ALA A 278 1.08 2.92 22.30
N ILE A 279 1.60 2.33 21.21
CA ILE A 279 2.43 1.11 21.25
C ILE A 279 3.77 1.39 21.95
N GLU A 280 4.41 2.52 21.64
CA GLU A 280 5.66 2.93 22.28
C GLU A 280 5.48 3.13 23.79
N ALA A 281 4.41 3.81 24.19
CA ALA A 281 4.08 4.05 25.59
C ALA A 281 3.70 2.76 26.36
N ASP A 282 3.21 1.73 25.66
CA ASP A 282 2.81 0.43 26.18
C ASP A 282 1.87 0.48 27.40
N ASN A 283 1.00 1.47 27.44
CA ASN A 283 0.09 1.75 28.57
C ASN A 283 -1.38 1.46 28.25
N SER A 284 -1.66 0.71 27.18
CA SER A 284 -3.00 0.31 26.76
C SER A 284 -3.01 -1.14 26.26
N VAL A 285 -4.20 -1.62 25.88
CA VAL A 285 -4.36 -2.95 25.26
C VAL A 285 -3.78 -3.01 23.84
N LEU A 286 -3.54 -1.88 23.16
CA LEU A 286 -2.94 -1.83 21.83
C LEU A 286 -1.46 -2.22 21.91
N LYS A 287 -1.10 -3.36 21.32
CA LYS A 287 0.26 -3.93 21.39
C LYS A 287 0.97 -3.94 20.04
N ALA A 288 0.23 -3.85 18.95
CA ALA A 288 0.79 -3.77 17.61
C ALA A 288 -0.20 -3.12 16.66
N THR A 289 0.29 -2.64 15.53
CA THR A 289 -0.51 -2.29 14.34
C THR A 289 0.13 -2.89 13.10
N VAL A 290 -0.68 -3.21 12.07
CA VAL A 290 -0.19 -3.71 10.79
C VAL A 290 -0.25 -2.59 9.77
N LEU A 291 0.87 -2.30 9.12
CA LEU A 291 0.99 -1.15 8.21
C LEU A 291 0.09 -1.27 6.98
N TYR A 292 -0.50 -0.15 6.63
CA TYR A 292 -1.22 0.09 5.38
C TYR A 292 -0.97 1.54 4.94
N PRO A 293 0.22 1.83 4.33
CA PRO A 293 0.75 3.17 4.26
C PRO A 293 0.00 4.07 3.26
N PRO A 294 -0.52 5.24 3.68
CA PRO A 294 -1.18 6.19 2.77
C PRO A 294 -0.19 6.85 1.77
N THR A 295 1.11 6.69 1.97
CA THR A 295 2.15 7.10 1.00
C THR A 295 2.03 6.41 -0.35
N MET A 296 1.19 5.38 -0.48
CA MET A 296 0.81 4.80 -1.77
C MET A 296 0.23 5.85 -2.74
N ALA A 297 -0.38 6.90 -2.22
CA ALA A 297 -0.89 8.00 -3.03
C ALA A 297 0.24 8.83 -3.66
N ALA A 298 1.32 9.10 -2.94
CA ALA A 298 2.53 9.72 -3.51
C ALA A 298 3.11 8.85 -4.62
N SER A 299 3.24 7.54 -4.40
CA SER A 299 3.69 6.59 -5.42
C SER A 299 2.75 6.55 -6.64
N ALA A 300 1.43 6.69 -6.44
CA ALA A 300 0.47 6.77 -7.54
C ALA A 300 0.67 8.03 -8.40
N ILE A 301 1.05 9.16 -7.79
CA ILE A 301 1.41 10.39 -8.53
C ILE A 301 2.69 10.16 -9.35
N ASP A 302 3.71 9.50 -8.79
CA ASP A 302 4.94 9.17 -9.53
C ASP A 302 4.65 8.27 -10.73
N LEU A 303 3.83 7.24 -10.55
CA LEU A 303 3.39 6.35 -11.63
C LEU A 303 2.59 7.12 -12.69
N ALA A 304 1.70 8.00 -12.28
CA ALA A 304 0.91 8.83 -13.20
C ALA A 304 1.80 9.79 -13.99
N ARG A 305 2.78 10.44 -13.34
CA ARG A 305 3.77 11.28 -14.02
C ARG A 305 4.57 10.48 -15.04
N ALA A 306 5.06 9.31 -14.67
CA ALA A 306 5.80 8.43 -15.57
C ALA A 306 4.95 8.01 -16.80
N LEU A 307 3.69 7.60 -16.57
CA LEU A 307 2.74 7.26 -17.64
C LEU A 307 2.50 8.43 -18.58
N GLY A 308 2.24 9.64 -18.05
CA GLY A 308 2.01 10.85 -18.84
C GLY A 308 3.23 11.30 -19.65
N GLN A 309 4.45 10.97 -19.18
CA GLN A 309 5.71 11.23 -19.87
C GLN A 309 6.14 10.09 -20.82
N GLY A 310 5.43 8.95 -20.82
CA GLY A 310 5.81 7.77 -21.60
C GLY A 310 7.06 7.06 -21.08
N LYS A 311 7.37 7.22 -19.78
CA LYS A 311 8.52 6.61 -19.10
C LYS A 311 8.12 5.31 -18.39
N GLY A 312 9.09 4.40 -18.20
CA GLY A 312 8.95 3.20 -17.39
C GLY A 312 9.51 3.38 -15.97
N VAL A 313 9.48 2.29 -15.18
CA VAL A 313 10.05 2.25 -13.82
C VAL A 313 11.53 1.82 -13.92
N SER A 314 12.42 2.58 -13.26
CA SER A 314 13.85 2.32 -13.26
C SER A 314 14.21 0.96 -12.66
N GLY A 315 15.22 0.32 -13.23
CA GLY A 315 15.81 -0.93 -12.70
C GLY A 315 15.00 -2.19 -12.95
N MET A 316 13.89 -2.11 -13.64
CA MET A 316 13.14 -3.28 -14.09
C MET A 316 13.65 -3.77 -15.48
N ALA A 317 13.62 -5.09 -15.70
CA ALA A 317 14.05 -5.69 -16.96
C ALA A 317 13.23 -5.22 -18.16
N GLU A 318 11.97 -4.86 -17.93
CA GLU A 318 11.06 -4.27 -18.90
C GLU A 318 10.85 -2.80 -18.55
N TYR A 319 11.09 -1.91 -19.50
CA TYR A 319 10.85 -0.47 -19.35
C TYR A 319 9.34 -0.15 -19.35
N GLU A 320 8.59 -0.91 -18.54
CA GLU A 320 7.15 -0.81 -18.43
C GLU A 320 6.76 -0.53 -16.97
N ILE A 321 5.60 0.06 -16.77
CA ILE A 321 4.99 0.17 -15.44
C ILE A 321 4.25 -1.13 -15.16
N PRO A 322 4.53 -1.81 -14.03
CA PRO A 322 3.82 -3.03 -13.64
C PRO A 322 2.30 -2.83 -13.59
N ALA A 323 1.55 -3.86 -13.99
CA ALA A 323 0.09 -3.79 -13.90
C ALA A 323 -0.40 -3.79 -12.45
N PHE A 324 0.35 -4.40 -11.53
CA PHE A 324 0.05 -4.48 -10.10
C PHE A 324 1.29 -4.18 -9.25
N ILE A 325 1.13 -3.29 -8.28
CA ILE A 325 2.13 -2.98 -7.27
C ILE A 325 1.48 -3.14 -5.89
N THR A 326 1.85 -4.22 -5.20
CA THR A 326 1.34 -4.52 -3.86
C THR A 326 2.37 -4.10 -2.82
N LEU A 327 1.97 -3.24 -1.89
CA LEU A 327 2.84 -2.76 -0.82
C LEU A 327 2.80 -3.71 0.38
N TYR A 328 3.98 -3.97 0.96
CA TYR A 328 4.12 -4.87 2.09
C TYR A 328 3.49 -4.30 3.38
N SER A 329 2.81 -5.17 4.14
CA SER A 329 2.14 -4.86 5.40
C SER A 329 2.95 -5.40 6.59
N ALA A 330 3.92 -4.63 7.08
CA ALA A 330 4.73 -4.99 8.25
C ALA A 330 3.91 -4.89 9.55
N VAL A 331 4.22 -5.77 10.52
CA VAL A 331 3.74 -5.62 11.90
C VAL A 331 4.67 -4.68 12.65
N VAL A 332 4.09 -3.66 13.26
CA VAL A 332 4.79 -2.70 14.12
C VAL A 332 4.34 -2.93 15.55
N ASP A 333 5.28 -3.30 16.42
CA ASP A 333 5.07 -3.51 17.86
C ASP A 333 6.12 -2.75 18.69
N LYS A 334 6.10 -2.94 20.00
CA LYS A 334 7.04 -2.30 20.94
C LYS A 334 8.50 -2.49 20.55
N GLY A 335 8.85 -3.63 19.93
CA GLY A 335 10.23 -3.98 19.59
C GLY A 335 10.80 -3.20 18.41
N ASN A 336 9.94 -2.69 17.52
CA ASN A 336 10.36 -2.03 16.28
C ASN A 336 9.71 -0.66 16.01
N VAL A 337 8.76 -0.21 16.84
CA VAL A 337 7.98 1.03 16.60
C VAL A 337 8.85 2.27 16.40
N GLY A 338 9.99 2.37 17.07
CA GLY A 338 10.93 3.48 16.92
C GLY A 338 11.42 3.67 15.48
N GLN A 339 11.50 2.60 14.68
CA GLN A 339 11.92 2.64 13.27
C GLN A 339 10.82 3.21 12.36
N TYR A 340 9.56 3.14 12.80
CA TYR A 340 8.39 3.55 12.01
C TYR A 340 7.79 4.88 12.45
N MET A 341 8.26 5.48 13.55
CA MET A 341 7.67 6.69 14.13
C MET A 341 7.54 7.84 13.12
N SER A 342 8.53 8.01 12.24
CA SER A 342 8.53 9.05 11.21
C SER A 342 7.61 8.76 10.01
N THR A 343 7.08 7.55 9.89
CA THR A 343 6.20 7.14 8.79
C THR A 343 4.72 7.15 9.18
N GLY A 344 4.41 7.40 10.47
CA GLY A 344 3.05 7.47 10.97
C GLY A 344 2.31 8.69 10.41
N PHE A 345 1.12 8.45 9.87
CA PHE A 345 0.23 9.51 9.41
C PHE A 345 -0.62 10.06 10.58
N LYS A 346 -1.19 11.29 10.39
CA LYS A 346 -2.01 12.00 11.38
C LYS A 346 -3.48 12.00 10.99
#